data_c43bd86344b7b0b0c019f34dc024c2a2
#
_entry.id   c43bd86344b7b0b0c019f34dc024c2a2
#
_cell.length_a   1.000
_cell.length_b   1.000
_cell.length_c   1.000
_cell.angle_alpha   90.00
_cell.angle_beta   90.00
_cell.angle_gamma   90.00
#
_symmetry.space_group_name_H-M   'P 1'
#
loop_
_entity.id
_entity.type
_entity.pdbx_description
1 polymer ?
#
loop_
_entity_poly.entity_id
_entity_poly.type
_entity_poly.pdbx_seq_one_letter_code
_entity_poly.pdbx_strand_id
1 'polypeptide(L)'
;LQNQFRIGFSRMERVIRERMTLQSQDQSVITPQALINIRPVVAAIKEFFGSSPLSQFMDQNNPLAELTHKRRLSALGPGGLSRDRAGFEVRDVHYSHYGRMCPIETPEGPNIGLISYLASYAKINEYGFVEAPYRKVKKTYDEKGRLIDQVVTDEVEYMTADVEDEYVVAQANEPLDETKHFKRARVSARRRDDILEIDAEKVDYMDVSPRMMVSVATACIPFLENDDCNRALMGSNMQRQAVPLMVTQQPIVATGMEYKAATDSGT
;
A
#
# COMPACT_ATOMS: atom_id res chain seq x y z
N LEU A 1 12.69 -9.68 7.60
CA LEU A 1 12.95 -10.30 8.91
C LEU A 1 13.00 -11.81 8.87
N GLN A 2 12.02 -12.48 8.24
CA GLN A 2 11.97 -13.95 8.17
C GLN A 2 13.28 -14.55 7.63
N ASN A 3 13.85 -13.98 6.57
CA ASN A 3 15.12 -14.44 6.01
C ASN A 3 16.30 -14.28 6.99
N GLN A 4 16.29 -13.20 7.80
CA GLN A 4 17.34 -12.98 8.81
C GLN A 4 17.26 -13.98 9.96
N PHE A 5 16.03 -14.32 10.39
CA PHE A 5 15.83 -15.43 11.33
C PHE A 5 16.35 -16.74 10.76
N ARG A 6 16.02 -17.06 9.51
CA ARG A 6 16.51 -18.28 8.84
C ARG A 6 18.03 -18.36 8.83
N ILE A 7 18.72 -17.25 8.49
CA ILE A 7 20.18 -17.16 8.52
C ILE A 7 20.70 -17.36 9.95
N GLY A 8 20.08 -16.70 10.92
CA GLY A 8 20.44 -16.84 12.34
C GLY A 8 20.30 -18.27 12.85
N PHE A 9 19.19 -18.94 12.52
CA PHE A 9 18.97 -20.34 12.90
C PHE A 9 19.96 -21.29 12.21
N SER A 10 20.27 -21.10 10.93
CA SER A 10 21.26 -21.90 10.24
C SER A 10 22.67 -21.76 10.84
N ARG A 11 23.05 -20.55 11.22
CA ARG A 11 24.32 -20.30 11.95
C ARG A 11 24.30 -20.97 13.33
N MET A 12 23.19 -20.91 14.05
CA MET A 12 23.02 -21.55 15.36
C MET A 12 23.09 -23.08 15.25
N GLU A 13 22.41 -23.67 14.27
CA GLU A 13 22.46 -25.11 13.99
C GLU A 13 23.91 -25.60 13.79
N ARG A 14 24.70 -24.90 13.00
CA ARG A 14 26.10 -25.24 12.79
C ARG A 14 26.91 -25.25 14.10
N VAL A 15 26.72 -24.21 14.93
CA VAL A 15 27.38 -24.13 16.24
C VAL A 15 26.95 -25.26 17.16
N ILE A 16 25.68 -25.65 17.16
CA ILE A 16 25.19 -26.78 17.95
C ILE A 16 25.83 -28.09 17.49
N ARG A 17 25.93 -28.34 16.20
CA ARG A 17 26.59 -29.55 15.63
C ARG A 17 28.07 -29.60 16.04
N GLU A 18 28.79 -28.50 15.92
CA GLU A 18 30.19 -28.40 16.37
C GLU A 18 30.36 -28.73 17.86
N ARG A 19 29.49 -28.16 18.71
CA ARG A 19 29.50 -28.43 20.16
C ARG A 19 29.15 -29.88 20.48
N MET A 20 28.19 -30.46 19.81
CA MET A 20 27.83 -31.88 19.98
C MET A 20 29.02 -32.78 19.66
N THR A 21 29.75 -32.51 18.60
CA THR A 21 30.92 -33.28 18.22
C THR A 21 32.04 -33.17 19.24
N LEU A 22 32.31 -31.97 19.77
CA LEU A 22 33.35 -31.74 20.79
C LEU A 22 33.00 -32.36 22.15
N GLN A 23 31.76 -32.19 22.61
CA GLN A 23 31.30 -32.69 23.91
C GLN A 23 31.03 -34.21 23.93
N SER A 24 30.80 -34.83 22.75
CA SER A 24 30.70 -36.29 22.70
C SER A 24 32.00 -37.01 23.08
N GLN A 25 33.13 -36.31 23.07
CA GLN A 25 34.45 -36.81 23.52
C GLN A 25 34.67 -36.70 25.05
N ASP A 26 33.94 -35.77 25.69
CA ASP A 26 33.97 -35.57 27.13
C ASP A 26 32.77 -36.28 27.79
N GLN A 27 32.91 -37.36 28.46
CA GLN A 27 31.83 -38.17 29.07
C GLN A 27 30.86 -37.40 30.04
N SER A 28 30.66 -36.11 29.81
CA SER A 28 29.75 -35.25 30.57
C SER A 28 28.31 -35.36 30.07
N VAL A 29 27.35 -35.20 30.98
CA VAL A 29 25.92 -35.20 30.60
C VAL A 29 25.63 -33.95 29.75
N ILE A 30 25.34 -34.17 28.48
CA ILE A 30 25.01 -33.10 27.52
C ILE A 30 23.55 -32.69 27.75
N THR A 31 23.34 -31.42 28.10
CA THR A 31 22.00 -30.82 28.19
C THR A 31 21.72 -29.92 27.00
N PRO A 32 20.47 -29.81 26.52
CA PRO A 32 20.12 -28.89 25.44
C PRO A 32 20.52 -27.43 25.72
N GLN A 33 20.43 -27.01 26.98
CA GLN A 33 20.79 -25.66 27.42
C GLN A 33 22.28 -25.35 27.22
N ALA A 34 23.16 -26.35 27.40
CA ALA A 34 24.60 -26.20 27.19
C ALA A 34 24.97 -26.11 25.71
N LEU A 35 24.17 -26.73 24.84
CA LEU A 35 24.38 -26.76 23.39
C LEU A 35 23.88 -25.49 22.70
N ILE A 36 22.72 -24.99 23.10
CA ILE A 36 22.04 -23.89 22.45
C ILE A 36 22.72 -22.57 22.78
N ASN A 37 23.04 -21.81 21.72
CA ASN A 37 23.58 -20.47 21.82
C ASN A 37 22.73 -19.52 20.95
N ILE A 38 22.05 -18.57 21.57
CA ILE A 38 21.19 -17.61 20.88
C ILE A 38 21.95 -16.46 20.17
N ARG A 39 23.26 -16.28 20.48
CA ARG A 39 24.04 -15.17 19.95
C ARG A 39 24.03 -15.05 18.43
N PRO A 40 24.12 -16.13 17.63
CA PRO A 40 24.06 -16.04 16.16
C PRO A 40 22.74 -15.47 15.64
N VAL A 41 21.62 -15.80 16.29
CA VAL A 41 20.28 -15.28 15.92
C VAL A 41 20.19 -13.80 16.28
N VAL A 42 20.61 -13.42 17.49
CA VAL A 42 20.64 -12.02 17.94
C VAL A 42 21.56 -11.19 17.05
N ALA A 43 22.71 -11.72 16.66
CA ALA A 43 23.65 -11.04 15.76
C ALA A 43 23.03 -10.79 14.37
N ALA A 44 22.35 -11.78 13.79
CA ALA A 44 21.69 -11.65 12.49
C ALA A 44 20.57 -10.59 12.52
N ILE A 45 19.79 -10.53 13.58
CA ILE A 45 18.73 -9.53 13.76
C ILE A 45 19.33 -8.13 13.94
N LYS A 46 20.38 -7.99 14.78
CA LYS A 46 21.06 -6.71 14.98
C LYS A 46 21.73 -6.22 13.68
N GLU A 47 22.32 -7.10 12.91
CA GLU A 47 22.90 -6.81 11.61
C GLU A 47 21.84 -6.24 10.66
N PHE A 48 20.66 -6.84 10.60
CA PHE A 48 19.56 -6.34 9.78
C PHE A 48 19.12 -4.93 10.18
N PHE A 49 18.82 -4.71 11.46
CA PHE A 49 18.36 -3.40 11.92
C PHE A 49 19.43 -2.30 11.84
N GLY A 50 20.69 -2.66 11.91
CA GLY A 50 21.81 -1.70 11.85
C GLY A 50 22.31 -1.37 10.44
N SER A 51 22.14 -2.26 9.46
CA SER A 51 22.75 -2.13 8.14
C SER A 51 21.77 -2.11 6.96
N SER A 52 20.51 -2.54 7.15
CA SER A 52 19.55 -2.55 6.05
C SER A 52 19.07 -1.14 5.70
N PRO A 53 19.10 -0.74 4.41
CA PRO A 53 18.56 0.55 3.97
C PRO A 53 17.05 0.71 4.21
N LEU A 54 16.31 -0.39 4.38
CA LEU A 54 14.87 -0.40 4.65
C LEU A 54 14.56 -0.24 6.15
N SER A 55 15.54 -0.48 7.03
CA SER A 55 15.42 -0.20 8.45
C SER A 55 15.83 1.24 8.71
N GLN A 56 14.86 2.12 8.86
CA GLN A 56 15.05 3.55 8.99
C GLN A 56 14.55 4.05 10.33
N PHE A 57 15.11 5.18 10.78
CA PHE A 57 14.58 5.90 11.91
C PHE A 57 13.21 6.46 11.53
N MET A 58 12.18 6.22 12.34
CA MET A 58 10.80 6.62 12.02
C MET A 58 10.63 8.13 12.14
N ASP A 59 9.99 8.73 11.13
CA ASP A 59 9.56 10.13 11.19
C ASP A 59 8.48 10.26 12.26
N GLN A 60 8.73 11.04 13.31
CA GLN A 60 7.83 11.22 14.46
C GLN A 60 7.48 12.69 14.74
N ASN A 61 7.52 13.54 13.73
CA ASN A 61 7.15 14.96 13.87
C ASN A 61 5.67 15.12 14.26
N ASN A 62 4.82 14.29 13.68
CA ASN A 62 3.38 14.26 13.93
C ASN A 62 2.81 12.86 13.61
N PRO A 63 1.58 12.54 14.03
CA PRO A 63 0.97 11.22 13.77
C PRO A 63 0.88 10.87 12.29
N LEU A 64 0.62 11.85 11.42
CA LEU A 64 0.55 11.64 9.97
C LEU A 64 1.91 11.22 9.39
N ALA A 65 3.02 11.82 9.87
CA ALA A 65 4.36 11.46 9.44
C ALA A 65 4.70 9.99 9.80
N GLU A 66 4.30 9.53 10.97
CA GLU A 66 4.47 8.14 11.39
C GLU A 66 3.70 7.18 10.49
N LEU A 67 2.42 7.47 10.25
CA LEU A 67 1.55 6.65 9.43
C LEU A 67 2.06 6.56 7.99
N THR A 68 2.41 7.69 7.39
CA THR A 68 2.91 7.75 6.01
C THR A 68 4.27 7.07 5.87
N HIS A 69 5.15 7.15 6.87
CA HIS A 69 6.41 6.43 6.85
C HIS A 69 6.21 4.90 6.84
N LYS A 70 5.24 4.40 7.63
CA LYS A 70 4.89 2.97 7.65
C LYS A 70 4.28 2.48 6.32
N ARG A 71 3.67 3.37 5.54
CA ARG A 71 3.03 3.08 4.24
C ARG A 71 3.90 3.43 3.03
N ARG A 72 5.18 3.73 3.26
CA ARG A 72 6.14 4.08 2.19
C ARG A 72 6.52 2.86 1.38
N LEU A 73 6.55 3.02 0.05
CA LEU A 73 7.02 2.05 -0.92
C LEU A 73 8.33 2.57 -1.52
N SER A 74 9.37 1.74 -1.54
CA SER A 74 10.67 2.10 -2.08
C SER A 74 11.06 1.17 -3.22
N ALA A 75 11.47 1.74 -4.35
CA ALA A 75 12.09 0.99 -5.44
C ALA A 75 13.59 0.75 -5.21
N LEU A 76 14.16 1.39 -4.18
CA LEU A 76 15.57 1.30 -3.81
C LEU A 76 15.80 0.18 -2.78
N GLY A 77 17.04 -0.26 -2.64
CA GLY A 77 17.45 -1.20 -1.61
C GLY A 77 17.83 -2.57 -2.15
N PRO A 78 17.96 -3.59 -1.28
CA PRO A 78 18.38 -4.93 -1.69
C PRO A 78 17.39 -5.56 -2.68
N GLY A 79 17.89 -5.92 -3.87
CA GLY A 79 17.06 -6.46 -4.97
C GLY A 79 16.31 -5.39 -5.78
N GLY A 80 16.43 -4.11 -5.45
CA GLY A 80 15.82 -2.99 -6.14
C GLY A 80 16.77 -2.25 -7.10
N LEU A 81 16.34 -1.06 -7.50
CA LEU A 81 17.06 -0.18 -8.41
C LEU A 81 18.12 0.65 -7.66
N SER A 82 19.13 1.15 -8.40
CA SER A 82 19.99 2.23 -7.95
C SER A 82 19.55 3.55 -8.56
N ARG A 83 19.76 4.67 -7.84
CA ARG A 83 19.36 6.01 -8.31
C ARG A 83 19.92 6.35 -9.69
N ASP A 84 21.18 6.00 -9.94
CA ASP A 84 21.89 6.33 -11.17
C ASP A 84 21.42 5.52 -12.38
N ARG A 85 20.82 4.35 -12.14
CA ARG A 85 20.30 3.45 -13.18
C ARG A 85 18.80 3.61 -13.43
N ALA A 86 18.12 4.39 -12.61
CA ALA A 86 16.68 4.61 -12.75
C ALA A 86 16.41 5.69 -13.80
N GLY A 87 15.93 5.26 -14.97
CA GLY A 87 15.45 6.14 -16.04
C GLY A 87 14.08 6.76 -15.77
N PHE A 88 13.54 7.49 -16.73
CA PHE A 88 12.23 8.11 -16.61
C PHE A 88 11.10 7.09 -16.53
N GLU A 89 11.17 5.97 -17.26
CA GLU A 89 10.11 4.95 -17.31
C GLU A 89 9.74 4.39 -15.94
N VAL A 90 10.72 4.15 -15.07
CA VAL A 90 10.49 3.61 -13.72
C VAL A 90 10.02 4.66 -12.72
N ARG A 91 10.09 5.94 -13.08
CA ARG A 91 9.66 7.09 -12.26
C ARG A 91 8.28 7.59 -12.63
N ASP A 92 7.77 7.18 -13.79
CA ASP A 92 6.47 7.59 -14.28
C ASP A 92 5.31 6.89 -13.56
N VAL A 93 4.14 7.49 -13.65
CA VAL A 93 2.90 6.90 -13.15
C VAL A 93 2.33 5.98 -14.23
N HIS A 94 2.20 4.71 -13.89
CA HIS A 94 1.57 3.70 -14.74
C HIS A 94 0.09 3.55 -14.41
N TYR A 95 -0.77 3.13 -15.34
CA TYR A 95 -2.19 2.95 -15.09
C TYR A 95 -2.47 1.94 -13.95
N SER A 96 -1.62 0.94 -13.76
CA SER A 96 -1.71 -0.03 -12.66
C SER A 96 -1.53 0.57 -11.26
N HIS A 97 -1.08 1.83 -11.17
CA HIS A 97 -0.97 2.55 -9.90
C HIS A 97 -2.33 2.99 -9.36
N TYR A 98 -3.37 3.03 -10.20
CA TYR A 98 -4.70 3.47 -9.78
C TYR A 98 -5.22 2.65 -8.61
N GLY A 99 -5.60 3.33 -7.54
CA GLY A 99 -6.08 2.69 -6.31
C GLY A 99 -5.03 1.93 -5.49
N ARG A 100 -3.78 1.86 -5.96
CA ARG A 100 -2.67 1.12 -5.31
C ARG A 100 -1.56 2.02 -4.81
N MET A 101 -1.05 2.88 -5.67
CA MET A 101 0.04 3.80 -5.35
C MET A 101 -0.41 5.23 -5.64
N CYS A 102 -0.16 6.15 -4.70
CA CYS A 102 -0.52 7.55 -4.89
C CYS A 102 0.29 8.16 -6.03
N PRO A 103 -0.37 8.80 -7.03
CA PRO A 103 0.33 9.44 -8.14
C PRO A 103 0.95 10.80 -7.77
N ILE A 104 0.56 11.38 -6.64
CA ILE A 104 0.91 12.74 -6.22
C ILE A 104 2.01 12.73 -5.16
N GLU A 105 1.87 11.90 -4.12
CA GLU A 105 2.81 11.88 -3.00
C GLU A 105 4.12 11.16 -3.38
N THR A 106 5.16 11.91 -3.65
CA THR A 106 6.52 11.43 -3.91
C THR A 106 7.52 12.48 -3.44
N PRO A 107 8.75 12.13 -3.04
CA PRO A 107 9.77 13.12 -2.72
C PRO A 107 10.14 13.98 -3.92
N GLU A 108 10.54 15.20 -3.66
CA GLU A 108 11.17 16.07 -4.65
C GLU A 108 12.66 15.76 -4.77
N GLY A 109 13.23 15.92 -5.96
CA GLY A 109 14.66 15.73 -6.20
C GLY A 109 15.03 14.34 -6.74
N PRO A 110 16.22 13.80 -6.43
CA PRO A 110 16.77 12.61 -7.11
C PRO A 110 15.95 11.33 -6.87
N ASN A 111 15.14 11.27 -5.83
CA ASN A 111 14.29 10.12 -5.50
C ASN A 111 12.87 10.22 -6.05
N ILE A 112 12.58 11.23 -6.88
CA ILE A 112 11.23 11.38 -7.47
C ILE A 112 10.81 10.13 -8.22
N GLY A 113 9.59 9.64 -7.97
CA GLY A 113 9.05 8.42 -8.58
C GLY A 113 9.63 7.10 -8.06
N LEU A 114 10.79 7.11 -7.37
CA LEU A 114 11.41 5.90 -6.79
C LEU A 114 10.89 5.61 -5.38
N ILE A 115 10.42 6.63 -4.69
CA ILE A 115 9.75 6.51 -3.41
C ILE A 115 8.29 6.92 -3.62
N SER A 116 7.39 6.05 -3.27
CA SER A 116 5.94 6.24 -3.42
C SER A 116 5.24 5.87 -2.12
N TYR A 117 3.95 6.09 -2.08
CA TYR A 117 3.15 5.79 -0.91
C TYR A 117 1.90 4.98 -1.30
N LEU A 118 1.56 4.04 -0.44
CA LEU A 118 0.39 3.20 -0.61
C LEU A 118 -0.88 4.05 -0.61
N ALA A 119 -1.78 3.81 -1.55
CA ALA A 119 -3.07 4.49 -1.61
C ALA A 119 -3.91 4.18 -0.36
N SER A 120 -4.86 5.05 -0.04
CA SER A 120 -5.60 5.02 1.23
C SER A 120 -6.34 3.70 1.49
N TYR A 121 -6.90 3.07 0.47
CA TYR A 121 -7.65 1.81 0.58
C TYR A 121 -6.86 0.58 0.15
N ALA A 122 -5.64 0.74 -0.38
CA ALA A 122 -4.83 -0.35 -0.87
C ALA A 122 -4.31 -1.25 0.25
N LYS A 123 -4.14 -2.52 -0.07
CA LYS A 123 -3.54 -3.55 0.80
C LYS A 123 -2.44 -4.29 0.05
N ILE A 124 -1.55 -4.93 0.79
CA ILE A 124 -0.55 -5.83 0.25
C ILE A 124 -0.98 -7.26 0.58
N ASN A 125 -1.06 -8.12 -0.45
CA ASN A 125 -1.43 -9.52 -0.26
C ASN A 125 -0.26 -10.35 0.27
N GLU A 126 -0.52 -11.63 0.55
CA GLU A 126 0.49 -12.58 1.06
C GLU A 126 1.65 -12.86 0.08
N TYR A 127 1.46 -12.58 -1.20
CA TYR A 127 2.50 -12.72 -2.25
C TYR A 127 3.32 -11.43 -2.43
N GLY A 128 2.94 -10.33 -1.79
CA GLY A 128 3.62 -9.02 -1.89
C GLY A 128 3.07 -8.11 -2.98
N PHE A 129 1.98 -8.47 -3.67
CA PHE A 129 1.31 -7.60 -4.63
C PHE A 129 0.37 -6.61 -3.94
N VAL A 130 0.24 -5.41 -4.51
CA VAL A 130 -0.69 -4.40 -4.02
C VAL A 130 -2.06 -4.63 -4.65
N GLU A 131 -3.07 -4.67 -3.82
CA GLU A 131 -4.47 -4.87 -4.19
C GLU A 131 -5.30 -3.62 -3.89
N ALA A 132 -6.27 -3.36 -4.76
CA ALA A 132 -7.25 -2.29 -4.59
C ALA A 132 -8.66 -2.86 -4.42
N PRO A 133 -9.53 -2.22 -3.62
CA PRO A 133 -10.90 -2.68 -3.39
C PRO A 133 -11.85 -2.17 -4.47
N TYR A 134 -12.76 -3.03 -4.92
CA TYR A 134 -13.81 -2.70 -5.87
C TYR A 134 -15.15 -3.30 -5.43
N ARG A 135 -16.24 -2.58 -5.68
CA ARG A 135 -17.59 -3.09 -5.47
C ARG A 135 -18.01 -3.94 -6.66
N LYS A 136 -18.51 -5.13 -6.39
CA LYS A 136 -18.98 -6.06 -7.41
C LYS A 136 -20.32 -5.62 -7.96
N VAL A 137 -20.47 -5.69 -9.28
CA VAL A 137 -21.74 -5.48 -9.97
C VAL A 137 -22.37 -6.84 -10.27
N LYS A 138 -23.50 -7.12 -9.63
CA LYS A 138 -24.24 -8.37 -9.84
C LYS A 138 -25.14 -8.23 -11.06
N LYS A 139 -24.96 -9.11 -12.03
CA LYS A 139 -25.74 -9.20 -13.25
C LYS A 139 -26.64 -10.43 -13.19
N THR A 140 -27.93 -10.25 -13.45
CA THR A 140 -28.90 -11.33 -13.51
C THR A 140 -29.37 -11.50 -14.96
N TYR A 141 -29.26 -12.72 -15.47
CA TYR A 141 -29.59 -13.06 -16.85
C TYR A 141 -30.84 -13.94 -16.92
N ASP A 142 -31.63 -13.76 -17.96
CA ASP A 142 -32.73 -14.62 -18.35
C ASP A 142 -32.25 -15.98 -18.91
N GLU A 143 -33.12 -16.97 -19.01
CA GLU A 143 -32.81 -18.27 -19.64
C GLU A 143 -32.29 -18.15 -21.09
N LYS A 144 -32.55 -17.02 -21.74
CA LYS A 144 -32.09 -16.69 -23.11
C LYS A 144 -30.79 -15.91 -23.13
N GLY A 145 -30.12 -15.70 -21.98
CA GLY A 145 -28.86 -14.97 -21.86
C GLY A 145 -29.01 -13.45 -22.01
N ARG A 146 -30.20 -12.88 -21.86
CA ARG A 146 -30.42 -11.43 -21.85
C ARG A 146 -30.29 -10.92 -20.43
N LEU A 147 -29.63 -9.78 -20.27
CA LEU A 147 -29.52 -9.10 -18.98
C LEU A 147 -30.90 -8.60 -18.55
N ILE A 148 -31.39 -9.09 -17.39
CA ILE A 148 -32.64 -8.65 -16.78
C ILE A 148 -32.39 -7.52 -15.81
N ASP A 149 -31.35 -7.67 -14.98
CA ASP A 149 -31.09 -6.76 -13.88
C ASP A 149 -29.59 -6.63 -13.59
N GLN A 150 -29.17 -5.43 -13.15
CA GLN A 150 -27.78 -5.13 -12.85
C GLN A 150 -27.71 -4.20 -11.63
N VAL A 151 -27.20 -4.69 -10.53
CA VAL A 151 -27.13 -3.97 -9.25
C VAL A 151 -25.69 -3.89 -8.75
N VAL A 152 -25.26 -2.70 -8.32
CA VAL A 152 -23.99 -2.50 -7.63
C VAL A 152 -24.15 -2.98 -6.19
N THR A 153 -23.41 -3.99 -5.80
CA THR A 153 -23.50 -4.58 -4.46
C THR A 153 -22.59 -3.85 -3.46
N ASP A 154 -22.78 -4.11 -2.17
CA ASP A 154 -21.85 -3.68 -1.12
C ASP A 154 -20.71 -4.70 -0.90
N GLU A 155 -20.69 -5.77 -1.67
CA GLU A 155 -19.62 -6.75 -1.64
C GLU A 155 -18.37 -6.13 -2.26
N VAL A 156 -17.30 -6.08 -1.46
CA VAL A 156 -16.00 -5.50 -1.86
C VAL A 156 -15.01 -6.63 -2.07
N GLU A 157 -14.47 -6.70 -3.27
CA GLU A 157 -13.41 -7.61 -3.64
C GLU A 157 -12.09 -6.84 -3.82
N TYR A 158 -11.00 -7.40 -3.30
CA TYR A 158 -9.66 -6.86 -3.51
C TYR A 158 -9.03 -7.55 -4.71
N MET A 159 -8.52 -6.76 -5.65
CA MET A 159 -7.91 -7.26 -6.88
C MET A 159 -6.53 -6.67 -7.11
N THR A 160 -5.63 -7.51 -7.62
CA THR A 160 -4.34 -7.11 -8.19
C THR A 160 -4.56 -6.48 -9.57
N ALA A 161 -3.55 -5.76 -10.09
CA ALA A 161 -3.69 -5.04 -11.35
C ALA A 161 -3.92 -5.97 -12.57
N ASP A 162 -3.31 -7.13 -12.57
CA ASP A 162 -3.46 -8.16 -13.61
C ASP A 162 -4.89 -8.69 -13.69
N VAL A 163 -5.52 -8.92 -12.54
CA VAL A 163 -6.92 -9.36 -12.48
C VAL A 163 -7.86 -8.22 -12.90
N GLU A 164 -7.58 -6.98 -12.46
CA GLU A 164 -8.38 -5.81 -12.83
C GLU A 164 -8.39 -5.56 -14.35
N ASP A 165 -7.29 -5.86 -15.04
CA ASP A 165 -7.16 -5.68 -16.50
C ASP A 165 -8.18 -6.47 -17.33
N GLU A 166 -8.76 -7.51 -16.76
CA GLU A 166 -9.79 -8.33 -17.41
C GLU A 166 -11.18 -7.70 -17.35
N TYR A 167 -11.41 -6.77 -16.40
CA TYR A 167 -12.71 -6.22 -16.07
C TYR A 167 -12.87 -4.77 -16.50
N VAL A 168 -14.13 -4.36 -16.58
CA VAL A 168 -14.53 -2.98 -16.80
C VAL A 168 -14.99 -2.39 -15.47
N VAL A 169 -14.33 -1.33 -15.03
CA VAL A 169 -14.56 -0.72 -13.72
C VAL A 169 -15.15 0.68 -13.89
N ALA A 170 -16.35 0.90 -13.35
CA ALA A 170 -16.98 2.21 -13.34
C ALA A 170 -16.38 3.11 -12.25
N GLN A 171 -16.41 4.42 -12.50
CA GLN A 171 -15.95 5.42 -11.53
C GLN A 171 -16.92 5.52 -10.34
N ALA A 172 -16.37 5.83 -9.15
CA ALA A 172 -17.15 5.94 -7.92
C ALA A 172 -18.16 7.10 -7.89
N ASN A 173 -17.97 8.12 -8.74
CA ASN A 173 -18.83 9.28 -8.83
C ASN A 173 -20.05 9.11 -9.75
N GLU A 174 -20.17 7.96 -10.42
CA GLU A 174 -21.35 7.68 -11.23
C GLU A 174 -22.62 7.61 -10.36
N PRO A 175 -23.69 8.33 -10.75
CA PRO A 175 -24.89 8.40 -9.95
C PRO A 175 -25.65 7.06 -9.94
N LEU A 176 -25.90 6.56 -8.74
CA LEU A 176 -26.76 5.41 -8.50
C LEU A 176 -28.14 5.88 -8.00
N ASP A 177 -29.16 5.08 -8.22
CA ASP A 177 -30.47 5.29 -7.60
C ASP A 177 -30.53 4.64 -6.20
N GLU A 178 -31.68 4.73 -5.54
CA GLU A 178 -31.88 4.16 -4.19
C GLU A 178 -31.75 2.62 -4.16
N THR A 179 -31.95 1.98 -5.30
CA THR A 179 -31.87 0.53 -5.50
C THR A 179 -30.48 0.11 -6.00
N LYS A 180 -29.52 1.05 -6.06
CA LYS A 180 -28.13 0.85 -6.50
C LYS A 180 -27.96 0.47 -7.97
N HIS A 181 -28.88 0.89 -8.82
CA HIS A 181 -28.73 0.81 -10.27
C HIS A 181 -28.08 2.09 -10.83
N PHE A 182 -27.40 1.96 -11.95
CA PHE A 182 -26.88 3.13 -12.66
C PHE A 182 -28.05 3.96 -13.22
N LYS A 183 -28.06 5.26 -12.90
CA LYS A 183 -29.10 6.19 -13.43
C LYS A 183 -28.91 6.49 -14.92
N ARG A 184 -27.69 6.34 -15.43
CA ARG A 184 -27.35 6.63 -16.82
C ARG A 184 -27.19 5.33 -17.60
N ALA A 185 -27.67 5.31 -18.82
CA ALA A 185 -27.47 4.19 -19.74
C ALA A 185 -25.99 4.03 -20.15
N ARG A 186 -25.26 5.15 -20.21
CA ARG A 186 -23.81 5.17 -20.44
C ARG A 186 -23.10 5.76 -19.24
N VAL A 187 -22.02 5.13 -18.83
CA VAL A 187 -21.25 5.46 -17.62
C VAL A 187 -19.77 5.60 -17.97
N SER A 188 -19.09 6.47 -17.22
CA SER A 188 -17.64 6.57 -17.30
C SER A 188 -17.01 5.36 -16.62
N ALA A 189 -16.23 4.64 -17.38
CA ALA A 189 -15.52 3.46 -16.89
C ALA A 189 -14.09 3.44 -17.44
N ARG A 190 -13.24 2.66 -16.81
CA ARG A 190 -11.90 2.41 -17.32
C ARG A 190 -11.70 0.91 -17.55
N ARG A 191 -10.86 0.62 -18.51
CA ARG A 191 -10.35 -0.72 -18.77
C ARG A 191 -8.88 -0.58 -19.14
N ARG A 192 -7.98 -1.08 -18.31
CA ARG A 192 -6.53 -0.86 -18.42
C ARG A 192 -6.20 0.64 -18.38
N ASP A 193 -5.57 1.18 -19.44
CA ASP A 193 -5.20 2.58 -19.61
C ASP A 193 -6.30 3.44 -20.29
N ASP A 194 -7.32 2.79 -20.87
CA ASP A 194 -8.39 3.48 -21.56
C ASP A 194 -9.49 3.96 -20.60
N ILE A 195 -9.87 5.25 -20.72
CA ILE A 195 -11.04 5.83 -20.07
C ILE A 195 -12.13 5.93 -21.12
N LEU A 196 -13.22 5.21 -20.90
CA LEU A 196 -14.27 5.02 -21.89
C LEU A 196 -15.63 5.41 -21.33
N GLU A 197 -16.51 5.95 -22.17
CA GLU A 197 -17.94 5.96 -21.91
C GLU A 197 -18.57 4.72 -22.55
N ILE A 198 -19.04 3.81 -21.71
CA ILE A 198 -19.62 2.54 -22.16
C ILE A 198 -21.03 2.35 -21.61
N ASP A 199 -21.76 1.41 -22.22
CA ASP A 199 -23.08 1.01 -21.75
C ASP A 199 -22.97 0.43 -20.33
N ALA A 200 -23.86 0.83 -19.43
CA ALA A 200 -23.87 0.38 -18.04
C ALA A 200 -23.85 -1.16 -17.92
N GLU A 201 -24.52 -1.86 -18.84
CA GLU A 201 -24.62 -3.32 -18.90
C GLU A 201 -23.25 -4.03 -18.96
N LYS A 202 -22.22 -3.36 -19.50
CA LYS A 202 -20.86 -3.92 -19.67
C LYS A 202 -19.98 -3.77 -18.43
N VAL A 203 -20.42 -3.01 -17.43
CA VAL A 203 -19.65 -2.76 -16.21
C VAL A 203 -19.65 -4.00 -15.33
N ASP A 204 -18.47 -4.39 -14.83
CA ASP A 204 -18.28 -5.55 -13.97
C ASP A 204 -18.06 -5.18 -12.50
N TYR A 205 -17.37 -4.06 -12.27
CA TYR A 205 -17.05 -3.53 -10.95
C TYR A 205 -17.22 -2.01 -10.91
N MET A 206 -17.28 -1.48 -9.72
CA MET A 206 -17.31 -0.04 -9.47
C MET A 206 -16.31 0.33 -8.38
N ASP A 207 -15.64 1.47 -8.52
CA ASP A 207 -14.74 2.01 -7.49
C ASP A 207 -15.49 2.22 -6.17
N VAL A 208 -14.83 1.95 -5.05
CA VAL A 208 -15.42 2.13 -3.72
C VAL A 208 -15.56 3.61 -3.36
N SER A 209 -14.57 4.42 -3.70
CA SER A 209 -14.54 5.85 -3.38
C SER A 209 -13.61 6.59 -4.35
N PRO A 210 -13.90 7.87 -4.68
CA PRO A 210 -12.95 8.69 -5.44
C PRO A 210 -11.60 8.92 -4.73
N ARG A 211 -11.58 8.81 -3.40
CA ARG A 211 -10.36 8.97 -2.58
C ARG A 211 -9.41 7.77 -2.64
N MET A 212 -9.84 6.66 -3.23
CA MET A 212 -9.01 5.45 -3.28
C MET A 212 -7.74 5.60 -4.11
N MET A 213 -7.67 6.57 -5.01
CA MET A 213 -6.50 6.79 -5.87
C MET A 213 -5.35 7.54 -5.18
N VAL A 214 -5.59 8.20 -4.06
CA VAL A 214 -4.61 9.02 -3.37
C VAL A 214 -4.19 8.41 -2.03
N SER A 215 -3.00 8.81 -1.54
CA SER A 215 -2.50 8.42 -0.22
C SER A 215 -3.26 9.11 0.91
N VAL A 216 -3.02 8.67 2.15
CA VAL A 216 -3.64 9.27 3.34
C VAL A 216 -3.26 10.75 3.48
N ALA A 217 -1.98 11.11 3.29
CA ALA A 217 -1.55 12.51 3.38
C ALA A 217 -2.20 13.37 2.31
N THR A 218 -2.23 12.91 1.06
CA THR A 218 -2.86 13.63 -0.04
C THR A 218 -4.38 13.76 0.16
N ALA A 219 -5.03 12.76 0.73
CA ALA A 219 -6.46 12.80 1.04
C ALA A 219 -6.82 13.78 2.16
N CYS A 220 -5.84 14.25 2.94
CA CYS A 220 -6.03 15.31 3.94
C CYS A 220 -5.95 16.73 3.36
N ILE A 221 -5.68 16.91 2.07
CA ILE A 221 -5.66 18.22 1.41
C ILE A 221 -7.09 18.61 1.05
N PRO A 222 -7.64 19.69 1.64
CA PRO A 222 -8.97 20.15 1.27
C PRO A 222 -8.96 20.77 -0.12
N PHE A 223 -10.04 20.58 -0.88
CA PHE A 223 -10.21 21.10 -2.25
C PHE A 223 -9.09 20.66 -3.22
N LEU A 224 -8.57 19.46 -3.04
CA LEU A 224 -7.48 18.90 -3.84
C LEU A 224 -7.77 18.95 -5.35
N GLU A 225 -9.03 18.78 -5.74
CA GLU A 225 -9.48 18.82 -7.14
C GLU A 225 -9.25 20.16 -7.84
N ASN A 226 -9.06 21.22 -7.08
CA ASN A 226 -8.80 22.56 -7.59
C ASN A 226 -7.31 22.92 -7.62
N ASP A 227 -6.45 22.06 -7.05
CA ASP A 227 -5.02 22.31 -6.97
C ASP A 227 -4.27 21.74 -8.16
N ASP A 228 -3.22 22.43 -8.58
CA ASP A 228 -2.23 21.87 -9.51
C ASP A 228 -1.47 20.71 -8.86
N CYS A 229 -1.19 19.65 -9.62
CA CYS A 229 -0.53 18.45 -9.12
C CYS A 229 0.85 18.74 -8.51
N ASN A 230 1.61 19.70 -9.04
CA ASN A 230 2.90 20.11 -8.49
C ASN A 230 2.76 20.68 -7.08
N ARG A 231 1.73 21.51 -6.86
CA ARG A 231 1.46 22.10 -5.55
C ARG A 231 0.86 21.09 -4.57
N ALA A 232 0.05 20.17 -5.04
CA ALA A 232 -0.45 19.06 -4.24
C ALA A 232 0.68 18.14 -3.75
N LEU A 233 1.68 17.87 -4.60
CA LEU A 233 2.89 17.14 -4.23
C LEU A 233 3.67 17.86 -3.11
N MET A 234 3.92 19.16 -3.27
CA MET A 234 4.58 19.96 -2.26
C MET A 234 3.78 20.00 -0.96
N GLY A 235 2.46 20.21 -1.04
CA GLY A 235 1.56 20.24 0.11
C GLY A 235 1.55 18.93 0.90
N SER A 236 1.46 17.78 0.24
CA SER A 236 1.50 16.47 0.89
C SER A 236 2.83 16.22 1.60
N ASN A 237 3.95 16.63 1.00
CA ASN A 237 5.27 16.55 1.62
C ASN A 237 5.39 17.47 2.84
N MET A 238 4.86 18.69 2.77
CA MET A 238 4.91 19.66 3.87
C MET A 238 4.03 19.24 5.06
N GLN A 239 2.91 18.58 4.86
CA GLN A 239 2.09 18.06 5.95
C GLN A 239 2.87 17.13 6.90
N ARG A 240 3.79 16.34 6.37
CA ARG A 240 4.64 15.45 7.17
C ARG A 240 5.68 16.19 8.01
N GLN A 241 5.99 17.45 7.68
CA GLN A 241 6.95 18.29 8.38
C GLN A 241 6.28 19.20 9.42
N ALA A 242 4.96 19.15 9.54
CA ALA A 242 4.21 19.97 10.47
C ALA A 242 4.57 19.63 11.92
N VAL A 243 4.74 20.67 12.74
CA VAL A 243 5.05 20.54 14.16
C VAL A 243 3.75 20.66 14.95
N PRO A 244 3.44 19.73 15.88
CA PRO A 244 2.29 19.82 16.76
C PRO A 244 2.37 21.07 17.66
N LEU A 245 1.27 21.79 17.78
CA LEU A 245 1.17 22.95 18.66
C LEU A 245 0.91 22.50 20.11
N MET A 246 1.36 23.29 21.09
CA MET A 246 1.07 23.03 22.51
C MET A 246 -0.43 23.05 22.82
N VAL A 247 -1.16 23.96 22.18
CA VAL A 247 -2.62 24.01 22.24
C VAL A 247 -3.13 23.74 20.84
N THR A 248 -3.70 22.56 20.65
CA THR A 248 -4.26 22.17 19.37
C THR A 248 -5.67 22.71 19.20
N GLN A 249 -6.01 23.12 17.98
CA GLN A 249 -7.35 23.58 17.62
C GLN A 249 -7.85 22.78 16.43
N GLN A 250 -9.14 22.53 16.40
CA GLN A 250 -9.76 21.84 15.27
C GLN A 250 -9.74 22.77 14.03
N PRO A 251 -9.33 22.28 12.86
CA PRO A 251 -9.38 23.06 11.63
C PRO A 251 -10.82 23.38 11.25
N ILE A 252 -11.05 24.59 10.69
CA ILE A 252 -12.37 25.03 10.22
C ILE A 252 -12.81 24.21 9.00
N VAL A 253 -11.87 23.88 8.11
CA VAL A 253 -12.09 23.06 6.92
C VAL A 253 -11.30 21.78 7.05
N ALA A 254 -11.98 20.66 6.90
CA ALA A 254 -11.39 19.32 7.00
C ALA A 254 -11.96 18.39 5.92
N THR A 255 -11.25 17.30 5.62
CA THR A 255 -11.66 16.33 4.60
C THR A 255 -12.38 15.10 5.19
N GLY A 256 -12.34 14.95 6.52
CA GLY A 256 -12.82 13.74 7.24
C GLY A 256 -11.81 12.59 7.25
N MET A 257 -10.68 12.70 6.55
CA MET A 257 -9.62 11.69 6.56
C MET A 257 -8.72 11.83 7.79
N GLU A 258 -8.69 12.98 8.42
CA GLU A 258 -7.87 13.31 9.59
C GLU A 258 -8.18 12.39 10.77
N TYR A 259 -9.46 12.12 11.02
CA TYR A 259 -9.90 11.20 12.08
C TYR A 259 -9.38 9.78 11.85
N LYS A 260 -9.49 9.29 10.60
CA LYS A 260 -8.98 7.98 10.24
C LYS A 260 -7.46 7.91 10.37
N ALA A 261 -6.75 8.94 9.93
CA ALA A 261 -5.30 9.03 10.06
C ALA A 261 -4.87 8.99 11.54
N ALA A 262 -5.55 9.72 12.43
CA ALA A 262 -5.30 9.67 13.86
C ALA A 262 -5.55 8.28 14.45
N THR A 263 -6.67 7.65 14.12
CA THR A 263 -7.01 6.30 14.60
C THR A 263 -5.99 5.25 14.12
N ASP A 264 -5.61 5.29 12.83
CA ASP A 264 -4.69 4.33 12.24
C ASP A 264 -3.23 4.52 12.74
N SER A 265 -2.87 5.74 13.15
CA SER A 265 -1.57 6.03 13.78
C SER A 265 -1.47 5.53 15.22
N GLY A 266 -2.60 5.30 15.87
CA GLY A 266 -2.67 4.82 17.25
C GLY A 266 -2.54 5.93 18.30
N THR A 267 -2.85 7.17 17.92
CA THR A 267 -2.86 8.35 18.81
C THR A 267 -4.26 8.68 19.32
#